data_d875444b1da475b07aa2cd4228d78ef8
#
_entry.id   d875444b1da475b07aa2cd4228d78ef8
#
_cell.length_a   1.000
_cell.length_b   1.000
_cell.length_c   1.000
_cell.angle_alpha   90.00
_cell.angle_beta   90.00
_cell.angle_gamma   90.00
#
_symmetry.space_group_name_H-M   'P 1'
#
loop_
_entity.id
_entity.type
_entity.pdbx_description
1 polymer ?
#
loop_
_entity_poly.entity_id
_entity_poly.type
_entity_poly.pdbx_seq_one_letter_code
_entity_poly.pdbx_strand_id
1 'polypeptide(L)'
;MNHSWMICARLVNGWGTGILNAIVPVWATETAEHKSRGQFVAIEFTLNILGVVIAYWLEYGCSFYGNGESSFIWRFPVAFQIPMLICLAAMVLFFPESPRWLVKMGREDEARYILGRLRGDSSHEDKELVEAELQDIIESCQYERSNFRRQTYLDMLFGTRSGKLHTGRRVQLVVWFQIMQEWIGIAGVTIYAPTIFGIAGMSPAKRQWIAGLNNVFYMFSTLICVFTLDRIGRRWTCYWGSVGQGIAMALAGGFSKLGQDARAAGDLSKASSYGNAAVAMVYIFTSVFGATWLTVPWLYPAEIFPLEIRAKGNTWGVVGWSIGNGWLTLLCPIMFQHLGEKTLYIFAACNAITIPMIWALYPETSQRTLEEINLLFASDSIWSWEAEKNLALLKEQGEVPERRNSVLSARRPSSSTDAARGSVARHHHKGSTVEVESKV
;
A
#
# COMPACT_ATOMS: atom_id res chain seq x y z
N MET A 1 22.57 -5.69 30.20
CA MET A 1 21.82 -6.67 29.38
C MET A 1 22.79 -7.51 28.59
N ASN A 2 22.55 -8.83 28.49
CA ASN A 2 23.39 -9.71 27.68
C ASN A 2 22.97 -9.58 26.20
N HIS A 3 23.93 -9.38 25.29
CA HIS A 3 23.68 -9.24 23.83
C HIS A 3 22.85 -10.40 23.25
N SER A 4 23.12 -11.63 23.72
CA SER A 4 22.40 -12.82 23.27
C SER A 4 20.90 -12.75 23.56
N TRP A 5 20.51 -12.22 24.73
CA TRP A 5 19.09 -12.02 25.08
C TRP A 5 18.40 -11.04 24.17
N MET A 6 19.08 -9.95 23.80
CA MET A 6 18.52 -8.95 22.89
C MET A 6 18.30 -9.54 21.50
N ILE A 7 19.27 -10.33 21.00
CA ILE A 7 19.16 -11.01 19.69
C ILE A 7 17.97 -11.99 19.70
N CYS A 8 17.86 -12.85 20.72
CA CYS A 8 16.74 -13.78 20.83
C CYS A 8 15.38 -13.05 20.89
N ALA A 9 15.28 -11.99 21.69
CA ALA A 9 14.06 -11.19 21.78
C ALA A 9 13.66 -10.57 20.43
N ARG A 10 14.64 -10.06 19.67
CA ARG A 10 14.39 -9.48 18.33
C ARG A 10 13.99 -10.55 17.30
N LEU A 11 14.53 -11.75 17.38
CA LEU A 11 14.13 -12.87 16.52
C LEU A 11 12.66 -13.27 16.78
N VAL A 12 12.27 -13.41 18.05
CA VAL A 12 10.89 -13.74 18.41
C VAL A 12 9.91 -12.63 17.99
N ASN A 13 10.29 -11.36 18.23
CA ASN A 13 9.49 -10.21 17.79
C ASN A 13 9.38 -10.17 16.26
N GLY A 14 10.45 -10.46 15.52
CA GLY A 14 10.46 -10.54 14.07
C GLY A 14 9.51 -11.61 13.51
N TRP A 15 9.41 -12.77 14.16
CA TRP A 15 8.43 -13.80 13.80
C TRP A 15 6.99 -13.28 13.93
N GLY A 16 6.64 -12.66 15.06
CA GLY A 16 5.31 -12.09 15.27
C GLY A 16 4.98 -11.01 14.23
N THR A 17 5.90 -10.08 14.03
CA THR A 17 5.73 -9.00 13.03
C THR A 17 5.60 -9.55 11.61
N GLY A 18 6.39 -10.56 11.23
CA GLY A 18 6.32 -11.20 9.92
C GLY A 18 4.96 -11.87 9.67
N ILE A 19 4.40 -12.57 10.66
CA ILE A 19 3.07 -13.17 10.57
C ILE A 19 1.99 -12.11 10.41
N LEU A 20 2.01 -11.05 11.22
CA LEU A 20 1.03 -9.96 11.13
C LEU A 20 1.10 -9.26 9.76
N ASN A 21 2.28 -8.90 9.29
CA ASN A 21 2.46 -8.25 7.99
C ASN A 21 2.02 -9.14 6.80
N ALA A 22 2.07 -10.46 6.95
CA ALA A 22 1.60 -11.39 5.92
C ALA A 22 0.08 -11.54 5.90
N ILE A 23 -0.57 -11.51 7.06
CA ILE A 23 -2.00 -11.84 7.20
C ILE A 23 -2.89 -10.61 7.15
N VAL A 24 -2.51 -9.51 7.84
CA VAL A 24 -3.38 -8.35 8.01
C VAL A 24 -3.79 -7.70 6.68
N PRO A 25 -2.89 -7.43 5.71
CA PRO A 25 -3.30 -6.85 4.42
C PRO A 25 -4.20 -7.79 3.60
N VAL A 26 -4.03 -9.11 3.73
CA VAL A 26 -4.90 -10.09 3.07
C VAL A 26 -6.29 -10.05 3.69
N TRP A 27 -6.38 -10.12 5.02
CA TRP A 27 -7.65 -10.02 5.73
C TRP A 27 -8.35 -8.69 5.43
N ALA A 28 -7.61 -7.59 5.43
CA ALA A 28 -8.11 -6.26 5.11
C ALA A 28 -8.72 -6.20 3.70
N THR A 29 -8.05 -6.78 2.69
CA THR A 29 -8.53 -6.79 1.31
C THR A 29 -9.71 -7.75 1.08
N GLU A 30 -9.85 -8.81 1.90
CA GLU A 30 -10.93 -9.78 1.80
C GLU A 30 -12.22 -9.34 2.52
N THR A 31 -12.10 -8.53 3.56
CA THR A 31 -13.23 -7.96 4.30
C THR A 31 -13.73 -6.64 3.71
N ALA A 32 -12.84 -5.88 3.05
CA ALA A 32 -13.20 -4.64 2.39
C ALA A 32 -14.09 -4.85 1.16
N GLU A 33 -14.95 -3.87 0.87
CA GLU A 33 -15.72 -3.84 -0.37
C GLU A 33 -14.78 -3.70 -1.58
N HIS A 34 -15.12 -4.35 -2.70
CA HIS A 34 -14.27 -4.42 -3.90
C HIS A 34 -13.83 -3.04 -4.41
N LYS A 35 -14.70 -2.01 -4.28
CA LYS A 35 -14.43 -0.66 -4.77
C LYS A 35 -13.50 0.14 -3.85
N SER A 36 -13.41 -0.20 -2.57
CA SER A 36 -12.69 0.56 -1.54
C SER A 36 -11.45 -0.15 -0.98
N ARG A 37 -11.02 -1.26 -1.59
CA ARG A 37 -9.87 -2.04 -1.11
C ARG A 37 -8.60 -1.22 -0.98
N GLY A 38 -8.29 -0.41 -1.99
CA GLY A 38 -7.10 0.45 -1.97
C GLY A 38 -7.16 1.49 -0.87
N GLN A 39 -8.34 2.09 -0.66
CA GLN A 39 -8.57 3.05 0.43
C GLN A 39 -8.41 2.39 1.80
N PHE A 40 -8.95 1.18 1.98
CA PHE A 40 -8.88 0.47 3.26
C PHE A 40 -7.44 0.15 3.64
N VAL A 41 -6.65 -0.37 2.71
CA VAL A 41 -5.22 -0.65 2.92
C VAL A 41 -4.43 0.65 3.13
N ALA A 42 -4.78 1.73 2.44
CA ALA A 42 -4.12 3.03 2.65
C ALA A 42 -4.41 3.61 4.05
N ILE A 43 -5.63 3.41 4.59
CA ILE A 43 -5.97 3.78 5.97
C ILE A 43 -5.17 2.93 6.96
N GLU A 44 -5.05 1.62 6.73
CA GLU A 44 -4.23 0.71 7.54
C GLU A 44 -2.79 1.23 7.65
N PHE A 45 -2.17 1.58 6.52
CA PHE A 45 -0.82 2.13 6.52
C PHE A 45 -0.73 3.52 7.15
N THR A 46 -1.76 4.34 7.05
CA THR A 46 -1.81 5.63 7.76
C THR A 46 -1.79 5.43 9.27
N LEU A 47 -2.55 4.45 9.79
CA LEU A 47 -2.55 4.08 11.20
C LEU A 47 -1.20 3.46 11.63
N ASN A 48 -0.56 2.70 10.75
CA ASN A 48 0.78 2.18 10.98
C ASN A 48 1.80 3.32 11.18
N ILE A 49 1.78 4.33 10.31
CA ILE A 49 2.67 5.49 10.44
C ILE A 49 2.30 6.35 11.66
N LEU A 50 1.03 6.44 12.04
CA LEU A 50 0.64 7.05 13.32
C LEU A 50 1.33 6.35 14.50
N GLY A 51 1.43 5.02 14.47
CA GLY A 51 2.19 4.25 15.45
C GLY A 51 3.68 4.64 15.50
N VAL A 52 4.30 4.87 14.33
CA VAL A 52 5.69 5.38 14.23
C VAL A 52 5.81 6.76 14.86
N VAL A 53 4.85 7.66 14.60
CA VAL A 53 4.81 9.00 15.20
C VAL A 53 4.73 8.91 16.73
N ILE A 54 3.80 8.12 17.25
CA ILE A 54 3.64 7.94 18.71
C ILE A 54 4.91 7.37 19.31
N ALA A 55 5.49 6.33 18.73
CA ALA A 55 6.71 5.71 19.24
C ALA A 55 7.88 6.70 19.25
N TYR A 56 8.08 7.47 18.20
CA TYR A 56 9.14 8.45 18.10
C TYR A 56 9.00 9.57 19.16
N TRP A 57 7.81 10.14 19.31
CA TRP A 57 7.57 11.20 20.29
C TRP A 57 7.65 10.70 21.74
N LEU A 58 7.24 9.44 21.98
CA LEU A 58 7.43 8.77 23.27
C LEU A 58 8.92 8.64 23.60
N GLU A 59 9.71 8.15 22.67
CA GLU A 59 11.16 7.97 22.80
C GLU A 59 11.87 9.32 23.00
N TYR A 60 11.48 10.33 22.23
CA TYR A 60 11.96 11.72 22.39
C TYR A 60 11.61 12.28 23.76
N GLY A 61 10.37 12.11 24.24
CA GLY A 61 9.97 12.52 25.58
C GLY A 61 10.77 11.84 26.68
N CYS A 62 11.02 10.53 26.55
CA CYS A 62 11.84 9.77 27.49
C CYS A 62 13.31 10.23 27.53
N SER A 63 13.84 10.79 26.44
CA SER A 63 15.22 11.26 26.33
C SER A 63 15.54 12.42 27.30
N PHE A 64 14.55 13.15 27.77
CA PHE A 64 14.72 14.23 28.77
C PHE A 64 14.81 13.73 30.23
N TYR A 65 14.51 12.46 30.46
CA TYR A 65 14.52 11.91 31.83
C TYR A 65 15.94 11.54 32.27
N GLY A 66 16.34 11.98 33.46
CA GLY A 66 17.61 11.58 34.07
C GLY A 66 18.88 12.04 33.34
N ASN A 67 18.85 13.20 32.69
CA ASN A 67 19.97 13.79 31.92
C ASN A 67 20.54 12.87 30.81
N GLY A 68 19.72 11.92 30.32
CA GLY A 68 20.14 11.04 29.23
C GLY A 68 20.86 9.75 29.66
N GLU A 69 21.17 9.56 30.94
CA GLU A 69 21.91 8.39 31.42
C GLU A 69 21.02 7.29 32.08
N SER A 70 19.75 7.60 32.30
CA SER A 70 18.82 6.67 32.95
C SER A 70 18.47 5.47 32.06
N SER A 71 18.51 4.27 32.64
CA SER A 71 18.01 3.06 31.96
C SER A 71 16.52 3.09 31.61
N PHE A 72 15.77 4.03 32.17
CA PHE A 72 14.36 4.29 31.85
C PHE A 72 14.16 4.66 30.37
N ILE A 73 15.07 5.42 29.78
CA ILE A 73 15.01 5.95 28.42
C ILE A 73 14.75 4.84 27.36
N TRP A 74 15.38 3.68 27.53
CA TRP A 74 15.23 2.56 26.59
C TRP A 74 14.28 1.47 27.10
N ARG A 75 14.15 1.31 28.46
CA ARG A 75 13.28 0.28 29.04
C ARG A 75 11.81 0.62 28.88
N PHE A 76 11.44 1.87 29.11
CA PHE A 76 10.05 2.29 29.06
C PHE A 76 9.46 2.18 27.66
N PRO A 77 10.07 2.68 26.56
CA PRO A 77 9.53 2.50 25.21
C PRO A 77 9.41 1.02 24.81
N VAL A 78 10.37 0.16 25.21
CA VAL A 78 10.28 -1.29 24.95
C VAL A 78 9.12 -1.92 25.74
N ALA A 79 8.95 -1.55 27.02
CA ALA A 79 7.86 -2.07 27.85
C ALA A 79 6.48 -1.55 27.40
N PHE A 80 6.41 -0.35 26.82
CA PHE A 80 5.17 0.26 26.34
C PHE A 80 4.53 -0.55 25.17
N GLN A 81 5.30 -1.37 24.47
CA GLN A 81 4.76 -2.28 23.46
C GLN A 81 3.87 -3.38 24.07
N ILE A 82 4.13 -3.80 25.32
CA ILE A 82 3.42 -4.92 25.97
C ILE A 82 1.92 -4.63 26.11
N PRO A 83 1.47 -3.50 26.70
CA PRO A 83 0.05 -3.16 26.76
C PRO A 83 -0.64 -3.15 25.40
N MET A 84 0.04 -2.63 24.36
CA MET A 84 -0.50 -2.60 23.01
C MET A 84 -0.70 -4.01 22.44
N LEU A 85 0.26 -4.92 22.66
CA LEU A 85 0.17 -6.32 22.24
C LEU A 85 -0.93 -7.07 23.00
N ILE A 86 -1.09 -6.81 24.30
CA ILE A 86 -2.19 -7.40 25.11
C ILE A 86 -3.54 -6.92 24.58
N CYS A 87 -3.67 -5.62 24.30
CA CYS A 87 -4.88 -5.04 23.71
C CYS A 87 -5.20 -5.69 22.36
N LEU A 88 -4.21 -5.82 21.48
CA LEU A 88 -4.37 -6.48 20.17
C LEU A 88 -4.80 -7.95 20.37
N ALA A 89 -4.13 -8.70 21.24
CA ALA A 89 -4.47 -10.10 21.51
C ALA A 89 -5.91 -10.26 22.03
N ALA A 90 -6.39 -9.34 22.84
CA ALA A 90 -7.77 -9.33 23.31
C ALA A 90 -8.75 -8.98 22.17
N MET A 91 -8.43 -7.98 21.35
CA MET A 91 -9.29 -7.53 20.26
C MET A 91 -9.42 -8.57 19.13
N VAL A 92 -8.37 -9.32 18.81
CA VAL A 92 -8.39 -10.35 17.76
C VAL A 92 -9.49 -11.39 17.99
N LEU A 93 -9.84 -11.68 19.25
CA LEU A 93 -10.91 -12.63 19.58
C LEU A 93 -12.32 -12.16 19.13
N PHE A 94 -12.47 -10.86 18.88
CA PHE A 94 -13.77 -10.27 18.46
C PHE A 94 -13.83 -9.99 16.94
N PHE A 95 -12.71 -10.11 16.23
CA PHE A 95 -12.71 -9.88 14.78
C PHE A 95 -13.28 -11.09 14.03
N PRO A 96 -14.12 -10.84 13.01
CA PRO A 96 -14.66 -11.90 12.18
C PRO A 96 -13.57 -12.52 11.31
N GLU A 97 -13.74 -13.81 11.00
CA GLU A 97 -12.92 -14.48 10.00
C GLU A 97 -13.22 -13.93 8.59
N SER A 98 -12.27 -14.13 7.66
CA SER A 98 -12.52 -13.76 6.26
C SER A 98 -13.65 -14.60 5.66
N PRO A 99 -14.67 -13.97 5.01
CA PRO A 99 -15.72 -14.70 4.33
C PRO A 99 -15.19 -15.69 3.28
N ARG A 100 -14.12 -15.32 2.57
CA ARG A 100 -13.47 -16.16 1.56
C ARG A 100 -12.80 -17.38 2.16
N TRP A 101 -12.13 -17.19 3.30
CA TRP A 101 -11.54 -18.28 4.05
C TRP A 101 -12.60 -19.26 4.57
N LEU A 102 -13.73 -18.75 5.06
CA LEU A 102 -14.84 -19.59 5.54
C LEU A 102 -15.43 -20.43 4.43
N VAL A 103 -15.68 -19.88 3.25
CA VAL A 103 -16.13 -20.63 2.07
C VAL A 103 -15.11 -21.71 1.69
N LYS A 104 -13.82 -21.39 1.71
CA LYS A 104 -12.75 -22.35 1.44
C LYS A 104 -12.73 -23.53 2.42
N MET A 105 -13.12 -23.27 3.67
CA MET A 105 -13.24 -24.30 4.72
C MET A 105 -14.61 -25.02 4.72
N GLY A 106 -15.52 -24.65 3.81
CA GLY A 106 -16.87 -25.24 3.71
C GLY A 106 -17.87 -24.71 4.75
N ARG A 107 -17.60 -23.56 5.38
CA ARG A 107 -18.45 -22.94 6.41
C ARG A 107 -19.27 -21.80 5.78
N GLU A 108 -20.12 -22.14 4.80
CA GLU A 108 -20.84 -21.17 3.97
C GLU A 108 -21.88 -20.35 4.76
N ASP A 109 -22.55 -20.95 5.75
CA ASP A 109 -23.55 -20.26 6.58
C ASP A 109 -22.91 -19.15 7.43
N GLU A 110 -21.73 -19.38 7.95
CA GLU A 110 -20.98 -18.37 8.70
C GLU A 110 -20.45 -17.28 7.77
N ALA A 111 -20.01 -17.65 6.57
CA ALA A 111 -19.58 -16.67 5.56
C ALA A 111 -20.74 -15.74 5.20
N ARG A 112 -21.96 -16.27 5.01
CA ARG A 112 -23.18 -15.50 4.75
C ARG A 112 -23.49 -14.55 5.89
N TYR A 113 -23.44 -15.04 7.13
CA TYR A 113 -23.68 -14.21 8.31
C TYR A 113 -22.68 -13.04 8.42
N ILE A 114 -21.40 -13.31 8.23
CA ILE A 114 -20.35 -12.28 8.30
C ILE A 114 -20.47 -11.28 7.15
N LEU A 115 -20.74 -11.74 5.92
CA LEU A 115 -20.98 -10.86 4.77
C LEU A 115 -22.19 -9.94 5.03
N GLY A 116 -23.28 -10.47 5.56
CA GLY A 116 -24.46 -9.69 5.95
C GLY A 116 -24.09 -8.59 6.93
N ARG A 117 -23.29 -8.89 7.94
CA ARG A 117 -22.83 -7.88 8.91
C ARG A 117 -21.88 -6.84 8.32
N LEU A 118 -21.03 -7.22 7.37
CA LEU A 118 -20.08 -6.32 6.72
C LEU A 118 -20.72 -5.39 5.68
N ARG A 119 -21.77 -5.88 4.98
CA ARG A 119 -22.42 -5.12 3.88
C ARG A 119 -23.71 -4.42 4.31
N GLY A 120 -24.24 -4.78 5.46
CA GLY A 120 -25.58 -4.41 5.92
C GLY A 120 -26.62 -5.45 5.48
N ASP A 121 -27.49 -5.85 6.40
CA ASP A 121 -28.56 -6.85 6.19
C ASP A 121 -29.92 -6.21 6.53
N SER A 122 -30.06 -4.90 6.28
CA SER A 122 -31.20 -4.12 6.75
C SER A 122 -32.38 -4.14 5.79
N SER A 123 -32.13 -4.35 4.49
CA SER A 123 -33.17 -4.37 3.46
C SER A 123 -33.18 -5.69 2.68
N HIS A 124 -34.29 -5.93 1.94
CA HIS A 124 -34.38 -7.10 1.06
C HIS A 124 -33.32 -7.04 -0.07
N GLU A 125 -33.05 -5.84 -0.58
CA GLU A 125 -32.04 -5.61 -1.61
C GLU A 125 -30.61 -5.88 -1.09
N ASP A 126 -30.32 -5.55 0.18
CA ASP A 126 -29.02 -5.85 0.79
C ASP A 126 -28.79 -7.37 0.91
N LYS A 127 -29.83 -8.13 1.22
CA LYS A 127 -29.77 -9.60 1.29
C LYS A 127 -29.49 -10.24 -0.06
N GLU A 128 -30.14 -9.75 -1.12
CA GLU A 128 -29.88 -10.23 -2.48
C GLU A 128 -28.43 -9.93 -2.92
N LEU A 129 -27.89 -8.75 -2.56
CA LEU A 129 -26.51 -8.39 -2.83
C LEU A 129 -25.52 -9.29 -2.06
N VAL A 130 -25.78 -9.58 -0.80
CA VAL A 130 -24.97 -10.48 0.02
C VAL A 130 -24.97 -11.89 -0.56
N GLU A 131 -26.13 -12.39 -0.99
CA GLU A 131 -26.22 -13.74 -1.58
C GLU A 131 -25.50 -13.79 -2.94
N ALA A 132 -25.62 -12.76 -3.77
CA ALA A 132 -24.88 -12.66 -5.02
C ALA A 132 -23.36 -12.62 -4.79
N GLU A 133 -22.86 -11.81 -3.82
CA GLU A 133 -21.44 -11.77 -3.47
C GLU A 133 -20.95 -13.12 -2.92
N LEU A 134 -21.78 -13.82 -2.11
CA LEU A 134 -21.45 -15.13 -1.60
C LEU A 134 -21.32 -16.16 -2.72
N GLN A 135 -22.24 -16.16 -3.68
CA GLN A 135 -22.19 -17.06 -4.84
C GLN A 135 -20.95 -16.80 -5.70
N ASP A 136 -20.60 -15.53 -5.95
CA ASP A 136 -19.38 -15.17 -6.66
C ASP A 136 -18.12 -15.71 -5.93
N ILE A 137 -18.11 -15.67 -4.61
CA ILE A 137 -17.00 -16.22 -3.81
C ILE A 137 -16.96 -17.76 -3.92
N ILE A 138 -18.11 -18.44 -3.84
CA ILE A 138 -18.20 -19.90 -3.95
C ILE A 138 -17.74 -20.36 -5.34
N GLU A 139 -18.24 -19.74 -6.41
CA GLU A 139 -17.85 -20.05 -7.78
C GLU A 139 -16.35 -19.84 -8.00
N SER A 140 -15.80 -18.72 -7.51
CA SER A 140 -14.37 -18.43 -7.58
C SER A 140 -13.53 -19.49 -6.85
N CYS A 141 -13.94 -19.88 -5.64
CA CYS A 141 -13.25 -20.92 -4.86
C CYS A 141 -13.32 -22.30 -5.54
N GLN A 142 -14.47 -22.65 -6.14
CA GLN A 142 -14.63 -23.91 -6.87
C GLN A 142 -13.79 -23.93 -8.15
N TYR A 143 -13.81 -22.85 -8.91
CA TYR A 143 -12.97 -22.67 -10.11
C TYR A 143 -11.49 -22.81 -9.79
N GLU A 144 -11.02 -22.14 -8.73
CA GLU A 144 -9.62 -22.23 -8.31
C GLU A 144 -9.25 -23.65 -7.85
N ARG A 145 -10.14 -24.31 -7.09
CA ARG A 145 -9.92 -25.67 -6.59
C ARG A 145 -9.84 -26.72 -7.70
N SER A 146 -10.60 -26.52 -8.78
CA SER A 146 -10.61 -27.43 -9.93
C SER A 146 -9.44 -27.20 -10.89
N ASN A 147 -9.00 -25.95 -11.05
CA ASN A 147 -8.03 -25.59 -12.07
C ASN A 147 -6.59 -25.42 -11.54
N PHE A 148 -6.42 -25.18 -10.23
CA PHE A 148 -5.10 -24.92 -9.69
C PHE A 148 -4.59 -26.03 -8.77
N ARG A 149 -3.39 -26.56 -9.08
CA ARG A 149 -2.72 -27.49 -8.18
C ARG A 149 -2.17 -26.77 -6.96
N ARG A 150 -2.29 -27.40 -5.78
CA ARG A 150 -1.72 -26.89 -4.54
C ARG A 150 -0.21 -26.67 -4.68
N GLN A 151 0.23 -25.41 -4.60
CA GLN A 151 1.64 -25.06 -4.72
C GLN A 151 2.28 -24.86 -3.34
N THR A 152 3.52 -25.35 -3.19
CA THR A 152 4.36 -25.05 -2.02
C THR A 152 5.07 -23.70 -2.20
N TYR A 153 5.68 -23.17 -1.14
CA TYR A 153 6.49 -21.95 -1.24
C TYR A 153 7.63 -22.07 -2.25
N LEU A 154 8.32 -23.23 -2.28
CA LEU A 154 9.39 -23.48 -3.24
C LEU A 154 8.87 -23.60 -4.67
N ASP A 155 7.74 -24.26 -4.89
CA ASP A 155 7.11 -24.30 -6.21
C ASP A 155 6.81 -22.89 -6.74
N MET A 156 6.35 -21.99 -5.86
CA MET A 156 6.10 -20.60 -6.23
C MET A 156 7.37 -19.84 -6.57
N LEU A 157 8.45 -20.01 -5.80
CA LEU A 157 9.72 -19.32 -6.03
C LEU A 157 10.36 -19.71 -7.36
N PHE A 158 10.42 -21.01 -7.65
CA PHE A 158 11.03 -21.55 -8.87
C PHE A 158 10.07 -21.62 -10.06
N GLY A 159 8.78 -21.27 -9.85
CA GLY A 159 7.77 -21.34 -10.90
C GLY A 159 7.42 -22.76 -11.32
N THR A 160 7.79 -23.78 -10.54
CA THR A 160 7.45 -25.16 -10.81
C THR A 160 5.96 -25.39 -10.57
N ARG A 161 5.32 -26.22 -11.40
CA ARG A 161 3.88 -26.50 -11.32
C ARG A 161 2.95 -25.29 -11.47
N SER A 162 3.46 -24.18 -12.00
CA SER A 162 2.69 -22.93 -12.12
C SER A 162 1.76 -22.88 -13.35
N GLY A 163 2.03 -23.71 -14.38
CA GLY A 163 1.28 -23.67 -15.62
C GLY A 163 1.20 -22.25 -16.19
N LYS A 164 0.05 -21.87 -16.71
CA LYS A 164 -0.22 -20.53 -17.26
C LYS A 164 -0.26 -19.40 -16.21
N LEU A 165 -0.17 -19.71 -14.91
CA LEU A 165 -0.19 -18.68 -13.84
C LEU A 165 1.12 -17.92 -13.72
N HIS A 166 2.22 -18.47 -14.19
CA HIS A 166 3.56 -17.89 -14.09
C HIS A 166 3.89 -17.40 -12.66
N THR A 167 3.60 -18.25 -11.65
CA THR A 167 3.72 -17.87 -10.23
C THR A 167 5.13 -17.43 -9.85
N GLY A 168 6.16 -18.03 -10.43
CA GLY A 168 7.55 -17.61 -10.22
C GLY A 168 7.79 -16.17 -10.62
N ARG A 169 7.25 -15.73 -11.79
CA ARG A 169 7.33 -14.33 -12.23
C ARG A 169 6.62 -13.40 -11.25
N ARG A 170 5.42 -13.76 -10.78
CA ARG A 170 4.67 -12.96 -9.80
C ARG A 170 5.44 -12.81 -8.49
N VAL A 171 6.06 -13.90 -8.00
CA VAL A 171 6.90 -13.88 -6.79
C VAL A 171 8.10 -12.95 -6.99
N GLN A 172 8.83 -13.07 -8.12
CA GLN A 172 9.96 -12.19 -8.40
C GLN A 172 9.55 -10.72 -8.45
N LEU A 173 8.44 -10.38 -9.12
CA LEU A 173 7.93 -9.01 -9.14
C LEU A 173 7.64 -8.48 -7.74
N VAL A 174 6.97 -9.26 -6.90
CA VAL A 174 6.63 -8.85 -5.53
C VAL A 174 7.88 -8.68 -4.67
N VAL A 175 8.81 -9.64 -4.69
CA VAL A 175 10.05 -9.58 -3.91
C VAL A 175 10.88 -8.36 -4.30
N TRP A 176 11.10 -8.14 -5.60
CA TRP A 176 11.87 -7.00 -6.06
C TRP A 176 11.17 -5.66 -5.80
N PHE A 177 9.83 -5.62 -5.86
CA PHE A 177 9.06 -4.41 -5.56
C PHE A 177 9.28 -3.96 -4.12
N GLN A 178 9.26 -4.90 -3.19
CA GLN A 178 9.50 -4.64 -1.77
C GLN A 178 10.97 -4.28 -1.49
N ILE A 179 11.92 -4.94 -2.15
CA ILE A 179 13.34 -4.57 -2.04
C ILE A 179 13.56 -3.14 -2.54
N MET A 180 13.01 -2.82 -3.72
CA MET A 180 13.10 -1.46 -4.27
C MET A 180 12.48 -0.41 -3.35
N GLN A 181 11.33 -0.71 -2.71
CA GLN A 181 10.68 0.19 -1.75
C GLN A 181 11.64 0.64 -0.64
N GLU A 182 12.46 -0.25 -0.15
CA GLU A 182 13.41 0.08 0.90
C GLU A 182 14.63 0.84 0.34
N TRP A 183 15.19 0.36 -0.78
CA TRP A 183 16.40 0.93 -1.38
C TRP A 183 16.23 2.31 -2.01
N ILE A 184 14.99 2.78 -2.26
CA ILE A 184 14.73 4.18 -2.60
C ILE A 184 15.03 5.15 -1.45
N GLY A 185 15.26 4.64 -0.21
CA GLY A 185 15.86 5.37 0.89
C GLY A 185 14.94 5.58 2.11
N ILE A 186 13.73 4.99 2.14
CA ILE A 186 12.78 5.27 3.23
C ILE A 186 13.28 4.80 4.59
N ALA A 187 13.82 3.57 4.69
CA ALA A 187 14.36 3.07 5.95
C ALA A 187 15.53 3.95 6.44
N GLY A 188 16.39 4.39 5.51
CA GLY A 188 17.47 5.33 5.81
C GLY A 188 16.96 6.65 6.38
N VAL A 189 15.90 7.21 5.80
CA VAL A 189 15.32 8.48 6.27
C VAL A 189 14.56 8.30 7.58
N THR A 190 13.73 7.26 7.71
CA THR A 190 12.88 7.07 8.90
C THR A 190 13.71 6.77 10.15
N ILE A 191 14.73 5.91 10.02
CA ILE A 191 15.55 5.47 11.15
C ILE A 191 16.67 6.47 11.46
N TYR A 192 17.32 7.02 10.41
CA TYR A 192 18.51 7.87 10.55
C TYR A 192 18.26 9.35 10.23
N ALA A 193 17.00 9.83 10.27
CA ALA A 193 16.68 11.25 10.08
C ALA A 193 17.53 12.19 10.93
N PRO A 194 17.75 11.95 12.24
CA PRO A 194 18.62 12.83 13.04
C PRO A 194 20.07 12.87 12.53
N THR A 195 20.57 11.77 11.97
CA THR A 195 21.92 11.69 11.38
C THR A 195 21.98 12.50 10.07
N ILE A 196 20.98 12.35 9.20
CA ILE A 196 20.87 13.11 7.94
C ILE A 196 20.80 14.62 8.24
N PHE A 197 19.98 15.04 9.20
CA PHE A 197 19.88 16.43 9.60
C PHE A 197 21.15 16.94 10.30
N GLY A 198 21.91 16.06 10.96
CA GLY A 198 23.25 16.36 11.45
C GLY A 198 24.26 16.65 10.32
N ILE A 199 24.24 15.85 9.25
CA ILE A 199 25.06 16.05 8.04
C ILE A 199 24.68 17.39 7.37
N ALA A 200 23.39 17.75 7.34
CA ALA A 200 22.90 19.04 6.86
C ALA A 200 23.28 20.21 7.79
N GLY A 201 23.91 19.94 8.95
CA GLY A 201 24.46 20.97 9.85
C GLY A 201 23.51 21.45 10.95
N MET A 202 22.42 20.72 11.23
CA MET A 202 21.52 21.03 12.33
C MET A 202 22.15 20.73 13.70
N SER A 203 21.84 21.56 14.70
CA SER A 203 22.28 21.33 16.08
C SER A 203 21.64 20.06 16.68
N PRO A 204 22.31 19.38 17.62
CA PRO A 204 21.79 18.15 18.22
C PRO A 204 20.37 18.25 18.81
N ALA A 205 20.06 19.38 19.43
CA ALA A 205 18.74 19.63 20.00
C ALA A 205 17.66 19.80 18.90
N LYS A 206 17.98 20.49 17.80
CA LYS A 206 17.02 20.74 16.71
C LYS A 206 16.77 19.50 15.87
N ARG A 207 17.78 18.69 15.56
CA ARG A 207 17.64 17.56 14.63
C ARG A 207 16.67 16.49 15.11
N GLN A 208 16.53 16.28 16.42
CA GLN A 208 15.64 15.27 16.97
C GLN A 208 14.16 15.64 16.81
N TRP A 209 13.77 16.85 17.27
CA TRP A 209 12.37 17.23 17.13
C TRP A 209 11.95 17.49 15.67
N ILE A 210 12.87 17.99 14.82
CA ILE A 210 12.63 18.11 13.38
C ILE A 210 12.39 16.71 12.76
N ALA A 211 13.15 15.70 13.16
CA ALA A 211 12.90 14.33 12.72
C ALA A 211 11.53 13.79 13.19
N GLY A 212 11.11 14.13 14.41
CA GLY A 212 9.75 13.84 14.89
C GLY A 212 8.67 14.50 14.05
N LEU A 213 8.84 15.78 13.70
CA LEU A 213 7.93 16.46 12.80
C LEU A 213 7.90 15.85 11.40
N ASN A 214 9.04 15.37 10.87
CA ASN A 214 9.07 14.67 9.59
C ASN A 214 8.15 13.44 9.60
N ASN A 215 8.12 12.66 10.68
CA ASN A 215 7.21 11.53 10.81
C ASN A 215 5.73 11.96 10.85
N VAL A 216 5.42 13.12 11.45
CA VAL A 216 4.06 13.70 11.41
C VAL A 216 3.68 14.10 9.99
N PHE A 217 4.55 14.78 9.25
CA PHE A 217 4.32 15.09 7.83
C PHE A 217 4.16 13.82 6.98
N TYR A 218 4.97 12.79 7.28
CA TYR A 218 4.83 11.49 6.64
C TYR A 218 3.43 10.92 6.83
N MET A 219 2.92 10.90 8.06
CA MET A 219 1.57 10.41 8.38
C MET A 219 0.49 11.18 7.59
N PHE A 220 0.54 12.52 7.60
CA PHE A 220 -0.44 13.31 6.84
C PHE A 220 -0.35 13.08 5.33
N SER A 221 0.84 12.86 4.79
CA SER A 221 1.01 12.58 3.37
C SER A 221 0.42 11.24 2.94
N THR A 222 0.36 10.24 3.84
CA THR A 222 -0.30 8.96 3.54
C THR A 222 -1.79 9.10 3.29
N LEU A 223 -2.45 10.11 3.89
CA LEU A 223 -3.87 10.39 3.61
C LEU A 223 -4.13 10.77 2.15
N ILE A 224 -3.14 11.36 1.46
CA ILE A 224 -3.26 11.66 0.03
C ILE A 224 -3.44 10.36 -0.76
N CYS A 225 -2.68 9.31 -0.39
CA CYS A 225 -2.78 8.00 -1.03
C CYS A 225 -4.19 7.40 -0.94
N VAL A 226 -4.89 7.60 0.18
CA VAL A 226 -6.27 7.11 0.39
C VAL A 226 -7.22 7.60 -0.71
N PHE A 227 -7.05 8.83 -1.19
CA PHE A 227 -7.92 9.44 -2.19
C PHE A 227 -7.43 9.30 -3.63
N THR A 228 -6.12 9.08 -3.82
CA THR A 228 -5.49 9.13 -5.14
C THR A 228 -5.22 7.75 -5.74
N LEU A 229 -4.94 6.74 -4.92
CA LEU A 229 -4.46 5.43 -5.34
C LEU A 229 -5.40 4.71 -6.33
N ASP A 230 -6.71 4.73 -6.05
CA ASP A 230 -7.70 4.06 -6.90
C ASP A 230 -8.06 4.87 -8.16
N ARG A 231 -7.68 6.15 -8.20
CA ARG A 231 -7.93 7.04 -9.36
C ARG A 231 -6.76 7.06 -10.34
N ILE A 232 -5.53 7.14 -9.82
CA ILE A 232 -4.31 7.26 -10.63
C ILE A 232 -3.84 5.88 -11.10
N GLY A 233 -4.04 4.84 -10.29
CA GLY A 233 -3.53 3.49 -10.52
C GLY A 233 -2.18 3.24 -9.83
N ARG A 234 -1.79 1.95 -9.73
CA ARG A 234 -0.65 1.52 -8.92
C ARG A 234 0.68 1.86 -9.61
N ARG A 235 0.76 1.56 -10.90
CA ARG A 235 1.96 1.77 -11.73
C ARG A 235 2.32 3.24 -11.83
N TRP A 236 1.36 4.10 -12.18
CA TRP A 236 1.57 5.53 -12.36
C TRP A 236 1.88 6.24 -11.05
N THR A 237 1.26 5.83 -9.95
CA THR A 237 1.56 6.35 -8.61
C THR A 237 3.02 6.09 -8.23
N CYS A 238 3.52 4.87 -8.41
CA CYS A 238 4.92 4.56 -8.12
C CYS A 238 5.90 5.22 -9.10
N TYR A 239 5.53 5.31 -10.38
CA TYR A 239 6.36 5.95 -11.40
C TYR A 239 6.64 7.42 -11.06
N TRP A 240 5.60 8.22 -10.87
CA TRP A 240 5.74 9.63 -10.51
C TRP A 240 6.30 9.82 -9.10
N GLY A 241 5.99 8.90 -8.19
CA GLY A 241 6.61 8.86 -6.87
C GLY A 241 8.12 8.75 -6.94
N SER A 242 8.65 7.82 -7.75
CA SER A 242 10.10 7.65 -7.94
C SER A 242 10.76 8.89 -8.54
N VAL A 243 10.11 9.55 -9.51
CA VAL A 243 10.62 10.80 -10.10
C VAL A 243 10.74 11.88 -9.02
N GLY A 244 9.66 12.13 -8.26
CA GLY A 244 9.65 13.16 -7.22
C GLY A 244 10.65 12.88 -6.10
N GLN A 245 10.74 11.63 -5.65
CA GLN A 245 11.68 11.18 -4.61
C GLN A 245 13.14 11.28 -5.06
N GLY A 246 13.43 10.86 -6.29
CA GLY A 246 14.77 10.94 -6.87
C GLY A 246 15.27 12.37 -6.95
N ILE A 247 14.42 13.30 -7.41
CA ILE A 247 14.74 14.73 -7.46
C ILE A 247 14.97 15.28 -6.05
N ALA A 248 14.07 14.97 -5.11
CA ALA A 248 14.18 15.44 -3.73
C ALA A 248 15.48 14.97 -3.06
N MET A 249 15.86 13.69 -3.23
CA MET A 249 17.10 13.14 -2.68
C MET A 249 18.36 13.74 -3.34
N ALA A 250 18.35 13.93 -4.65
CA ALA A 250 19.46 14.58 -5.35
C ALA A 250 19.67 16.03 -4.87
N LEU A 251 18.58 16.79 -4.71
CA LEU A 251 18.63 18.16 -4.19
C LEU A 251 19.04 18.19 -2.71
N ALA A 252 18.54 17.25 -1.88
CA ALA A 252 18.96 17.14 -0.48
C ALA A 252 20.48 16.91 -0.35
N GLY A 253 21.03 16.02 -1.18
CA GLY A 253 22.47 15.77 -1.26
C GLY A 253 23.24 17.03 -1.70
N GLY A 254 22.77 17.71 -2.75
CA GLY A 254 23.37 18.94 -3.27
C GLY A 254 23.39 20.06 -2.25
N PHE A 255 22.27 20.35 -1.60
CA PHE A 255 22.20 21.37 -0.55
C PHE A 255 23.04 21.00 0.68
N SER A 256 23.09 19.71 1.07
CA SER A 256 23.97 19.27 2.15
C SER A 256 25.44 19.54 1.83
N LYS A 257 25.88 19.26 0.59
CA LYS A 257 27.24 19.56 0.13
C LYS A 257 27.54 21.06 0.12
N LEU A 258 26.68 21.87 -0.48
CA LEU A 258 26.82 23.33 -0.51
C LEU A 258 26.84 23.91 0.92
N GLY A 259 26.06 23.36 1.84
CA GLY A 259 26.09 23.77 3.25
C GLY A 259 27.42 23.47 3.93
N GLN A 260 28.05 22.32 3.65
CA GLN A 260 29.35 21.95 4.16
C GLN A 260 30.44 22.86 3.58
N ASP A 261 30.41 23.12 2.27
CA ASP A 261 31.39 24.00 1.59
C ASP A 261 31.29 25.47 2.09
N ALA A 262 30.06 25.97 2.29
CA ALA A 262 29.84 27.31 2.88
C ALA A 262 30.35 27.38 4.33
N ARG A 263 30.20 26.32 5.11
CA ARG A 263 30.76 26.24 6.47
C ARG A 263 32.28 26.24 6.47
N ALA A 264 32.88 25.48 5.55
CA ALA A 264 34.34 25.46 5.37
C ALA A 264 34.88 26.83 4.95
N ALA A 265 34.13 27.61 4.16
CA ALA A 265 34.43 28.98 3.78
C ALA A 265 34.15 30.02 4.89
N GLY A 266 33.62 29.62 6.05
CA GLY A 266 33.34 30.52 7.17
C GLY A 266 31.99 31.27 7.07
N ASP A 267 31.21 31.07 6.02
CA ASP A 267 29.88 31.70 5.83
C ASP A 267 28.78 30.89 6.52
N LEU A 268 28.61 31.12 7.83
CA LEU A 268 27.64 30.39 8.65
C LEU A 268 26.17 30.68 8.25
N SER A 269 25.91 31.87 7.68
CA SER A 269 24.57 32.26 7.26
C SER A 269 24.12 31.41 6.05
N LYS A 270 24.97 31.32 5.02
CA LYS A 270 24.70 30.48 3.85
C LYS A 270 24.69 29.00 4.22
N ALA A 271 25.58 28.54 5.10
CA ALA A 271 25.60 27.17 5.59
C ALA A 271 24.29 26.79 6.27
N SER A 272 23.72 27.67 7.09
CA SER A 272 22.42 27.48 7.72
C SER A 272 21.28 27.45 6.68
N SER A 273 21.29 28.33 5.70
CA SER A 273 20.27 28.40 4.65
C SER A 273 20.24 27.12 3.80
N TYR A 274 21.43 26.66 3.36
CA TYR A 274 21.54 25.40 2.62
C TYR A 274 21.16 24.17 3.47
N GLY A 275 21.52 24.16 4.76
CA GLY A 275 21.10 23.09 5.68
C GLY A 275 19.57 23.02 5.83
N ASN A 276 18.91 24.17 5.96
CA ASN A 276 17.44 24.22 6.01
C ASN A 276 16.80 23.74 4.70
N ALA A 277 17.40 24.11 3.56
CA ALA A 277 16.93 23.63 2.26
C ALA A 277 17.10 22.12 2.11
N ALA A 278 18.20 21.54 2.57
CA ALA A 278 18.40 20.09 2.58
C ALA A 278 17.34 19.37 3.41
N VAL A 279 17.05 19.88 4.61
CA VAL A 279 15.99 19.34 5.47
C VAL A 279 14.62 19.41 4.78
N ALA A 280 14.29 20.53 4.14
CA ALA A 280 13.05 20.69 3.40
C ALA A 280 12.91 19.65 2.27
N MET A 281 13.99 19.34 1.55
CA MET A 281 13.99 18.30 0.51
C MET A 281 13.77 16.91 1.08
N VAL A 282 14.28 16.60 2.27
CA VAL A 282 14.00 15.34 2.97
C VAL A 282 12.52 15.23 3.36
N TYR A 283 11.91 16.34 3.81
CA TYR A 283 10.45 16.37 4.08
C TYR A 283 9.63 16.14 2.82
N ILE A 284 10.02 16.75 1.69
CA ILE A 284 9.37 16.52 0.40
C ILE A 284 9.52 15.05 -0.01
N PHE A 285 10.71 14.48 0.11
CA PHE A 285 10.94 13.07 -0.16
C PHE A 285 9.99 12.18 0.64
N THR A 286 9.94 12.37 1.96
CA THR A 286 9.10 11.57 2.86
C THR A 286 7.62 11.74 2.55
N SER A 287 7.19 12.97 2.24
CA SER A 287 5.81 13.26 1.86
C SER A 287 5.41 12.60 0.53
N VAL A 288 6.29 12.66 -0.47
CA VAL A 288 6.05 11.99 -1.76
C VAL A 288 6.02 10.47 -1.56
N PHE A 289 6.90 9.91 -0.72
CA PHE A 289 6.89 8.49 -0.39
C PHE A 289 5.56 8.06 0.24
N GLY A 290 5.09 8.78 1.27
CA GLY A 290 3.82 8.49 1.94
C GLY A 290 2.62 8.55 1.00
N ALA A 291 2.61 9.52 0.08
CA ALA A 291 1.55 9.69 -0.89
C ALA A 291 1.57 8.65 -2.03
N THR A 292 2.69 7.95 -2.26
CA THR A 292 2.86 7.12 -3.45
C THR A 292 3.36 5.70 -3.16
N TRP A 293 4.54 5.55 -2.61
CA TRP A 293 5.24 4.26 -2.50
C TRP A 293 4.89 3.43 -1.29
N LEU A 294 4.35 4.03 -0.22
CA LEU A 294 4.09 3.31 1.03
C LEU A 294 3.13 2.13 0.83
N THR A 295 1.96 2.39 0.25
CA THR A 295 0.85 1.44 0.20
C THR A 295 0.95 0.44 -0.95
N VAL A 296 1.44 0.90 -2.12
CA VAL A 296 1.37 0.13 -3.37
C VAL A 296 2.08 -1.23 -3.30
N PRO A 297 3.34 -1.35 -2.83
CA PRO A 297 4.03 -2.64 -2.78
C PRO A 297 3.36 -3.67 -1.85
N TRP A 298 2.61 -3.24 -0.86
CA TRP A 298 1.85 -4.10 0.05
C TRP A 298 0.50 -4.52 -0.51
N LEU A 299 -0.14 -3.66 -1.30
CA LEU A 299 -1.40 -3.96 -1.96
C LEU A 299 -1.19 -4.88 -3.18
N TYR A 300 -0.11 -4.67 -3.92
CA TYR A 300 0.19 -5.34 -5.17
C TYR A 300 0.18 -6.88 -5.07
N PRO A 301 0.77 -7.54 -4.05
CA PRO A 301 0.68 -8.99 -3.90
C PRO A 301 -0.76 -9.49 -3.75
N ALA A 302 -1.60 -8.76 -3.01
CA ALA A 302 -2.99 -9.15 -2.82
C ALA A 302 -3.82 -9.04 -4.12
N GLU A 303 -3.39 -8.20 -5.06
CA GLU A 303 -4.04 -8.03 -6.36
C GLU A 303 -3.59 -9.05 -7.41
N ILE A 304 -2.28 -9.37 -7.46
CA ILE A 304 -1.73 -10.21 -8.53
C ILE A 304 -1.82 -11.71 -8.28
N PHE A 305 -1.97 -12.16 -7.03
CA PHE A 305 -2.05 -13.58 -6.73
C PHE A 305 -3.49 -14.08 -6.69
N PRO A 306 -3.80 -15.27 -7.29
CA PRO A 306 -5.07 -15.96 -7.11
C PRO A 306 -5.35 -16.26 -5.64
N LEU A 307 -6.63 -16.40 -5.27
CA LEU A 307 -7.06 -16.62 -3.88
C LEU A 307 -6.37 -17.80 -3.20
N GLU A 308 -6.17 -18.90 -3.92
CA GLU A 308 -5.54 -20.13 -3.40
C GLU A 308 -4.14 -19.90 -2.82
N ILE A 309 -3.36 -19.05 -3.48
CA ILE A 309 -1.94 -18.81 -3.15
C ILE A 309 -1.65 -17.38 -2.70
N ARG A 310 -2.69 -16.53 -2.56
CA ARG A 310 -2.57 -15.11 -2.20
C ARG A 310 -1.82 -14.90 -0.89
N ALA A 311 -2.21 -15.61 0.17
CA ALA A 311 -1.54 -15.51 1.46
C ALA A 311 -0.04 -15.88 1.37
N LYS A 312 0.29 -16.93 0.60
CA LYS A 312 1.69 -17.31 0.35
C LYS A 312 2.42 -16.27 -0.51
N GLY A 313 1.72 -15.70 -1.49
CA GLY A 313 2.26 -14.62 -2.33
C GLY A 313 2.58 -13.36 -1.53
N ASN A 314 1.69 -12.98 -0.60
CA ASN A 314 1.94 -11.88 0.31
C ASN A 314 3.11 -12.15 1.26
N THR A 315 3.27 -13.39 1.73
CA THR A 315 4.44 -13.79 2.53
C THR A 315 5.75 -13.57 1.76
N TRP A 316 5.80 -13.83 0.44
CA TRP A 316 6.96 -13.50 -0.37
C TRP A 316 7.23 -12.00 -0.45
N GLY A 317 6.19 -11.16 -0.43
CA GLY A 317 6.33 -9.71 -0.27
C GLY A 317 7.03 -9.35 1.04
N VAL A 318 6.60 -9.94 2.16
CA VAL A 318 7.23 -9.72 3.48
C VAL A 318 8.70 -10.17 3.47
N VAL A 319 9.03 -11.28 2.80
CA VAL A 319 10.42 -11.72 2.64
C VAL A 319 11.24 -10.68 1.87
N GLY A 320 10.72 -10.15 0.76
CA GLY A 320 11.37 -9.08 -0.02
C GLY A 320 11.61 -7.82 0.83
N TRP A 321 10.59 -7.38 1.55
CA TRP A 321 10.69 -6.25 2.48
C TRP A 321 11.75 -6.48 3.55
N SER A 322 11.75 -7.66 4.18
CA SER A 322 12.72 -8.00 5.23
C SER A 322 14.15 -7.99 4.72
N ILE A 323 14.39 -8.51 3.50
CA ILE A 323 15.70 -8.46 2.85
C ILE A 323 16.12 -7.01 2.57
N GLY A 324 15.25 -6.22 1.94
CA GLY A 324 15.52 -4.83 1.60
C GLY A 324 15.81 -3.98 2.83
N ASN A 325 14.90 -4.02 3.81
CA ASN A 325 15.01 -3.26 5.06
C ASN A 325 16.22 -3.69 5.89
N GLY A 326 16.44 -5.01 6.07
CA GLY A 326 17.53 -5.54 6.86
C GLY A 326 18.90 -5.12 6.33
N TRP A 327 19.14 -5.30 5.02
CA TRP A 327 20.38 -4.87 4.38
C TRP A 327 20.58 -3.36 4.43
N LEU A 328 19.54 -2.59 4.13
CA LEU A 328 19.64 -1.14 4.14
C LEU A 328 19.91 -0.61 5.55
N THR A 329 19.20 -1.10 6.57
CA THR A 329 19.41 -0.70 7.97
C THR A 329 20.81 -1.01 8.45
N LEU A 330 21.38 -2.16 8.03
CA LEU A 330 22.77 -2.54 8.34
C LEU A 330 23.79 -1.65 7.65
N LEU A 331 23.55 -1.30 6.38
CA LEU A 331 24.50 -0.53 5.57
C LEU A 331 24.43 0.99 5.81
N CYS A 332 23.26 1.54 6.17
CA CYS A 332 23.05 2.98 6.37
C CYS A 332 24.06 3.64 7.32
N PRO A 333 24.36 3.11 8.53
CA PRO A 333 25.36 3.72 9.41
C PRO A 333 26.73 3.80 8.76
N ILE A 334 27.13 2.73 8.06
CA ILE A 334 28.43 2.66 7.36
C ILE A 334 28.45 3.67 6.21
N MET A 335 27.37 3.76 5.43
CA MET A 335 27.25 4.70 4.32
C MET A 335 27.29 6.14 4.82
N PHE A 336 26.53 6.50 5.86
CA PHE A 336 26.54 7.84 6.40
C PHE A 336 27.89 8.20 7.04
N GLN A 337 28.57 7.26 7.66
CA GLN A 337 29.88 7.48 8.27
C GLN A 337 30.98 7.73 7.23
N HIS A 338 31.01 6.93 6.15
CA HIS A 338 32.09 6.97 5.15
C HIS A 338 31.79 7.88 3.94
N LEU A 339 30.53 7.97 3.53
CA LEU A 339 30.10 8.70 2.34
C LEU A 339 29.41 10.03 2.67
N GLY A 340 28.95 10.21 3.92
CA GLY A 340 28.26 11.43 4.34
C GLY A 340 27.05 11.74 3.45
N GLU A 341 27.01 12.96 2.89
CA GLU A 341 25.95 13.46 2.01
C GLU A 341 25.83 12.67 0.69
N LYS A 342 26.90 11.98 0.26
CA LYS A 342 26.89 11.17 -0.97
C LYS A 342 25.92 9.98 -0.87
N THR A 343 25.59 9.53 0.33
CA THR A 343 24.57 8.51 0.56
C THR A 343 23.22 8.90 -0.04
N LEU A 344 22.84 10.17 0.01
CA LEU A 344 21.58 10.66 -0.57
C LEU A 344 21.55 10.53 -2.10
N TYR A 345 22.69 10.67 -2.77
CA TYR A 345 22.78 10.43 -4.22
C TYR A 345 22.64 8.96 -4.59
N ILE A 346 23.05 8.03 -3.70
CA ILE A 346 22.79 6.59 -3.91
C ILE A 346 21.28 6.33 -3.89
N PHE A 347 20.56 6.91 -2.94
CA PHE A 347 19.10 6.80 -2.91
C PHE A 347 18.45 7.45 -4.14
N ALA A 348 18.94 8.59 -4.59
CA ALA A 348 18.49 9.20 -5.84
C ALA A 348 18.72 8.30 -7.06
N ALA A 349 19.88 7.64 -7.15
CA ALA A 349 20.19 6.69 -8.21
C ALA A 349 19.29 5.45 -8.17
N CYS A 350 19.02 4.91 -6.98
CA CYS A 350 18.05 3.80 -6.81
C CYS A 350 16.65 4.21 -7.31
N ASN A 351 16.18 5.42 -6.97
CA ASN A 351 14.92 5.95 -7.50
C ASN A 351 14.95 6.03 -9.04
N ALA A 352 16.04 6.51 -9.63
CA ALA A 352 16.18 6.58 -11.09
C ALA A 352 16.15 5.20 -11.77
N ILE A 353 16.70 4.16 -11.13
CA ILE A 353 16.68 2.78 -11.61
C ILE A 353 15.26 2.17 -11.50
N THR A 354 14.50 2.51 -10.46
CA THR A 354 13.14 1.99 -10.31
C THR A 354 12.18 2.48 -11.39
N ILE A 355 12.40 3.67 -11.96
CA ILE A 355 11.54 4.24 -13.01
C ILE A 355 11.42 3.30 -14.23
N PRO A 356 12.52 2.93 -14.93
CA PRO A 356 12.43 2.02 -16.06
C PRO A 356 11.98 0.61 -15.64
N MET A 357 12.32 0.14 -14.45
CA MET A 357 11.87 -1.16 -13.97
C MET A 357 10.35 -1.22 -13.79
N ILE A 358 9.73 -0.20 -13.18
CA ILE A 358 8.29 -0.13 -13.03
C ILE A 358 7.62 -0.06 -14.40
N TRP A 359 8.12 0.80 -15.27
CA TRP A 359 7.54 0.96 -16.60
C TRP A 359 7.60 -0.34 -17.42
N ALA A 360 8.70 -1.06 -17.35
CA ALA A 360 8.96 -2.23 -18.17
C ALA A 360 8.31 -3.52 -17.64
N LEU A 361 8.32 -3.74 -16.32
CA LEU A 361 8.02 -5.05 -15.72
C LEU A 361 6.68 -5.10 -14.98
N TYR A 362 6.18 -3.97 -14.47
CA TYR A 362 5.00 -3.94 -13.61
C TYR A 362 3.75 -3.51 -14.38
N PRO A 363 2.84 -4.44 -14.70
CA PRO A 363 1.58 -4.07 -15.33
C PRO A 363 0.64 -3.36 -14.35
N GLU A 364 -0.26 -2.52 -14.89
CA GLU A 364 -1.28 -1.86 -14.09
C GLU A 364 -2.32 -2.87 -13.60
N THR A 365 -2.64 -2.81 -12.30
CA THR A 365 -3.62 -3.70 -11.67
C THR A 365 -4.92 -3.00 -11.27
N SER A 366 -4.92 -1.66 -11.32
CA SER A 366 -6.08 -0.87 -10.91
C SER A 366 -7.32 -1.21 -11.71
N GLN A 367 -8.46 -1.37 -11.01
CA GLN A 367 -9.78 -1.63 -11.60
C GLN A 367 -9.88 -2.87 -12.50
N ARG A 368 -8.93 -3.81 -12.40
CA ARG A 368 -8.97 -5.10 -13.12
C ARG A 368 -9.55 -6.20 -12.24
N THR A 369 -10.28 -7.14 -12.88
CA THR A 369 -10.73 -8.34 -12.20
C THR A 369 -9.58 -9.34 -12.02
N LEU A 370 -9.75 -10.32 -11.12
CA LEU A 370 -8.73 -11.36 -10.93
C LEU A 370 -8.53 -12.20 -12.20
N GLU A 371 -9.58 -12.41 -12.96
CA GLU A 371 -9.60 -13.13 -14.22
C GLU A 371 -8.77 -12.36 -15.26
N GLU A 372 -8.99 -11.06 -15.39
CA GLU A 372 -8.20 -10.19 -16.25
C GLU A 372 -6.71 -10.18 -15.88
N ILE A 373 -6.41 -10.15 -14.58
CA ILE A 373 -5.04 -10.20 -14.08
C ILE A 373 -4.42 -11.59 -14.39
N ASN A 374 -5.18 -12.67 -14.22
CA ASN A 374 -4.68 -14.00 -14.57
C ASN A 374 -4.38 -14.12 -16.08
N LEU A 375 -5.24 -13.59 -16.95
CA LEU A 375 -5.01 -13.54 -18.39
C LEU A 375 -3.79 -12.67 -18.76
N LEU A 376 -3.61 -11.55 -18.09
CA LEU A 376 -2.47 -10.66 -18.26
C LEU A 376 -1.15 -11.39 -17.96
N PHE A 377 -1.12 -12.19 -16.88
CA PHE A 377 0.06 -12.97 -16.53
C PHE A 377 0.17 -14.30 -17.31
N ALA A 378 -0.88 -14.76 -17.98
CA ALA A 378 -0.83 -15.93 -18.87
C ALA A 378 -0.04 -15.66 -20.14
N SER A 379 0.24 -14.40 -20.47
CA SER A 379 1.14 -14.00 -21.55
C SER A 379 2.58 -14.44 -21.24
N ASP A 380 3.26 -15.06 -22.22
CA ASP A 380 4.66 -15.47 -22.09
C ASP A 380 5.64 -14.28 -22.11
N SER A 381 5.17 -13.08 -22.46
CA SER A 381 6.00 -11.88 -22.47
C SER A 381 6.34 -11.40 -21.06
N ILE A 382 7.60 -11.06 -20.84
CA ILE A 382 8.09 -10.45 -19.58
C ILE A 382 7.67 -8.97 -19.52
N TRP A 383 7.46 -8.32 -20.66
CA TRP A 383 7.22 -6.89 -20.80
C TRP A 383 5.77 -6.53 -20.50
N SER A 384 5.57 -5.55 -19.62
CA SER A 384 4.22 -5.11 -19.21
C SER A 384 3.37 -4.60 -20.37
N TRP A 385 3.97 -3.85 -21.31
CA TRP A 385 3.24 -3.29 -22.46
C TRP A 385 2.75 -4.36 -23.45
N GLU A 386 3.51 -5.45 -23.66
CA GLU A 386 3.08 -6.57 -24.50
C GLU A 386 1.96 -7.37 -23.82
N ALA A 387 2.09 -7.61 -22.52
CA ALA A 387 1.06 -8.29 -21.75
C ALA A 387 -0.25 -7.47 -21.76
N GLU A 388 -0.18 -6.15 -21.63
CA GLU A 388 -1.33 -5.25 -21.71
C GLU A 388 -1.95 -5.21 -23.12
N LYS A 389 -1.12 -5.21 -24.18
CA LYS A 389 -1.59 -5.28 -25.57
C LYS A 389 -2.30 -6.62 -25.85
N ASN A 390 -1.74 -7.73 -25.39
CA ASN A 390 -2.37 -9.04 -25.56
C ASN A 390 -3.71 -9.12 -24.83
N LEU A 391 -3.81 -8.58 -23.61
CA LEU A 391 -5.07 -8.50 -22.89
C LEU A 391 -6.11 -7.65 -23.62
N ALA A 392 -5.70 -6.54 -24.24
CA ALA A 392 -6.59 -5.69 -25.03
C ALA A 392 -7.14 -6.45 -26.24
N LEU A 393 -6.31 -7.21 -26.96
CA LEU A 393 -6.72 -8.06 -28.07
C LEU A 393 -7.72 -9.15 -27.65
N LEU A 394 -7.48 -9.82 -26.50
CA LEU A 394 -8.39 -10.83 -25.94
C LEU A 394 -9.76 -10.21 -25.58
N LYS A 395 -9.77 -8.96 -25.09
CA LYS A 395 -11.01 -8.23 -24.82
C LYS A 395 -11.79 -7.92 -26.11
N GLU A 396 -11.11 -7.51 -27.17
CA GLU A 396 -11.73 -7.26 -28.46
C GLU A 396 -12.31 -8.54 -29.10
N GLN A 397 -11.68 -9.68 -28.83
CA GLN A 397 -12.14 -11.01 -29.30
C GLN A 397 -13.30 -11.59 -28.48
N GLY A 398 -13.68 -10.93 -27.38
CA GLY A 398 -14.75 -11.39 -26.48
C GLY A 398 -14.37 -12.64 -25.64
N GLU A 399 -13.09 -12.99 -25.58
CA GLU A 399 -12.61 -14.13 -24.80
C GLU A 399 -12.46 -13.81 -23.29
N VAL A 400 -12.52 -12.52 -22.92
CA VAL A 400 -12.50 -12.08 -21.53
C VAL A 400 -13.95 -12.08 -21.05
N PRO A 401 -14.28 -12.77 -19.94
CA PRO A 401 -15.61 -12.70 -19.37
C PRO A 401 -15.98 -11.23 -19.11
N GLU A 402 -17.00 -10.72 -19.82
CA GLU A 402 -17.51 -9.39 -19.52
C GLU A 402 -17.93 -9.39 -18.05
N ARG A 403 -17.51 -8.33 -17.37
CA ARG A 403 -17.96 -8.05 -16.02
C ARG A 403 -19.48 -8.11 -16.06
N ARG A 404 -20.07 -9.22 -15.60
CA ARG A 404 -21.51 -9.29 -15.38
C ARG A 404 -21.78 -8.06 -14.52
N ASN A 405 -22.42 -7.05 -15.11
CA ASN A 405 -22.87 -5.86 -14.43
C ASN A 405 -23.87 -6.35 -13.38
N SER A 406 -23.32 -6.96 -12.33
CA SER A 406 -24.08 -7.38 -11.19
C SER A 406 -24.76 -6.12 -10.67
N VAL A 407 -25.95 -6.27 -10.20
CA VAL A 407 -26.91 -5.37 -9.60
C VAL A 407 -26.36 -4.11 -8.86
N LEU A 408 -25.05 -4.06 -8.63
CA LEU A 408 -24.30 -2.94 -8.04
C LEU A 408 -24.20 -1.67 -8.92
N SER A 409 -24.45 -1.75 -10.24
CA SER A 409 -24.50 -0.56 -11.10
C SER A 409 -25.84 0.17 -11.03
N ALA A 410 -26.85 -0.38 -10.41
CA ALA A 410 -28.20 0.18 -10.28
C ALA A 410 -28.34 1.25 -9.18
N ARG A 411 -27.34 1.42 -8.31
CA ARG A 411 -27.31 2.55 -7.35
C ARG A 411 -26.70 3.82 -7.96
N ARG A 412 -27.28 4.35 -9.03
CA ARG A 412 -27.31 5.80 -9.18
C ARG A 412 -28.46 6.30 -8.30
N PRO A 413 -28.23 7.18 -7.32
CA PRO A 413 -29.34 7.88 -6.71
C PRO A 413 -30.03 8.66 -7.84
N SER A 414 -31.25 8.28 -8.20
CA SER A 414 -32.14 9.16 -8.93
C SER A 414 -32.27 10.39 -8.05
N SER A 415 -31.66 11.49 -8.47
CA SER A 415 -31.92 12.80 -7.88
C SER A 415 -33.41 13.10 -8.10
N SER A 416 -34.20 12.78 -7.08
CA SER A 416 -35.59 13.21 -6.94
C SER A 416 -35.60 14.68 -6.61
N THR A 417 -35.32 15.54 -7.61
CA THR A 417 -35.45 17.00 -7.53
C THR A 417 -35.91 17.58 -8.86
N ASP A 418 -36.89 16.92 -9.53
CA ASP A 418 -37.59 17.51 -10.66
C ASP A 418 -39.10 17.19 -10.68
N ALA A 419 -39.71 17.03 -9.51
CA ALA A 419 -41.15 16.83 -9.37
C ALA A 419 -41.81 17.93 -8.50
N ALA A 420 -41.40 19.18 -8.68
CA ALA A 420 -42.08 20.31 -8.02
C ALA A 420 -41.94 21.62 -8.80
N ARG A 421 -42.29 21.63 -10.09
CA ARG A 421 -42.61 22.86 -10.82
C ARG A 421 -43.40 22.50 -12.08
N GLY A 422 -44.72 22.64 -12.05
CA GLY A 422 -45.48 22.59 -13.28
C GLY A 422 -46.94 22.18 -13.17
N SER A 423 -47.69 22.60 -12.16
CA SER A 423 -49.15 22.51 -12.20
C SER A 423 -49.76 23.86 -11.83
N VAL A 424 -49.77 24.78 -12.75
CA VAL A 424 -50.76 25.92 -12.72
C VAL A 424 -51.09 26.32 -14.15
N ALA A 425 -52.36 26.11 -14.49
CA ALA A 425 -53.20 26.83 -15.47
C ALA A 425 -52.89 26.60 -16.96
N ARG A 426 -53.83 26.16 -17.78
CA ARG A 426 -55.08 26.89 -18.13
C ARG A 426 -55.97 26.02 -19.04
N HIS A 427 -57.22 25.91 -18.68
CA HIS A 427 -58.36 25.68 -19.57
C HIS A 427 -58.41 26.73 -20.68
N HIS A 428 -58.61 26.27 -21.94
CA HIS A 428 -59.51 26.88 -22.94
C HIS A 428 -59.61 25.93 -24.13
N HIS A 429 -60.70 25.28 -24.29
CA HIS A 429 -61.85 25.35 -25.17
C HIS A 429 -61.57 25.41 -26.69
N LYS A 430 -62.44 24.58 -27.40
CA LYS A 430 -62.81 24.49 -28.83
C LYS A 430 -61.90 23.56 -29.63
N GLY A 431 -62.41 22.58 -30.33
CA GLY A 431 -63.73 22.33 -30.89
C GLY A 431 -63.55 21.82 -32.29
N SER A 432 -64.29 20.76 -32.61
CA SER A 432 -64.74 20.35 -33.97
C SER A 432 -63.77 19.58 -34.87
N THR A 433 -64.20 18.39 -35.13
CA THR A 433 -64.73 17.77 -36.39
C THR A 433 -63.67 17.08 -37.28
N VAL A 434 -63.85 15.77 -37.39
CA VAL A 434 -64.36 15.00 -38.51
C VAL A 434 -63.33 14.66 -39.62
N GLU A 435 -63.23 13.45 -39.91
CA GLU A 435 -63.38 12.49 -41.00
C GLU A 435 -62.07 11.83 -41.37
N VAL A 436 -61.93 10.52 -41.32
CA VAL A 436 -62.32 9.46 -42.24
C VAL A 436 -61.41 9.35 -43.51
N GLU A 437 -60.97 8.17 -43.71
CA GLU A 437 -60.59 7.37 -44.88
C GLU A 437 -59.11 6.93 -44.88
N SER A 438 -58.78 5.64 -44.72
CA SER A 438 -58.96 4.50 -45.60
C SER A 438 -57.99 4.45 -46.80
N LYS A 439 -57.29 3.29 -46.88
CA LYS A 439 -56.60 2.72 -48.09
C LYS A 439 -55.21 3.29 -48.37
N VAL A 440 -54.21 2.53 -48.56
CA VAL A 440 -53.97 1.15 -49.14
C VAL A 440 -52.81 0.54 -48.43
#